data_959baa41024edfe6aa740a63d11d45d0
#
_entry.id   959baa41024edfe6aa740a63d11d45d0
#
_cell.length_a   1.000
_cell.length_b   1.000
_cell.length_c   1.000
_cell.angle_alpha   90.00
_cell.angle_beta   90.00
_cell.angle_gamma   90.00
#
_symmetry.space_group_name_H-M   'P 1'
#
loop_
_entity.id
_entity.type
_entity.pdbx_description
1 polymer ?
#
loop_
_entity_poly.entity_id
_entity_poly.type
_entity_poly.pdbx_seq_one_letter_code
_entity_poly.pdbx_strand_id
1 'polypeptide(L)'
;MKLKDVLAAKGSRVVTVSAKSSVADAIRTMCAEKVGAVLVPDAEGCPVGIFTERDVVRLLADGERDLERLAVESRMTCSIVIGRLAMSVDEALGLMTERRFRHLPVIEDGKLVGIVCARDALDPELEDFICEERRREQFR
;
A
#
# COMPACT_ATOMS: atom_id res chain seq x y z
N MET A 1 -6.85 -0.60 19.74
CA MET A 1 -5.95 -1.34 18.82
C MET A 1 -5.00 -0.35 18.15
N LYS A 2 -3.75 -0.70 18.06
CA LYS A 2 -2.70 0.11 17.45
C LYS A 2 -2.24 -0.50 16.14
N LEU A 3 -1.57 0.27 15.30
CA LEU A 3 -1.06 -0.22 14.00
C LEU A 3 -0.09 -1.39 14.18
N LYS A 4 0.69 -1.41 15.25
CA LYS A 4 1.55 -2.56 15.57
C LYS A 4 0.78 -3.87 15.70
N ASP A 5 -0.43 -3.81 16.22
CA ASP A 5 -1.30 -4.99 16.39
C ASP A 5 -1.83 -5.49 15.04
N VAL A 6 -2.18 -4.54 14.16
CA VAL A 6 -2.62 -4.84 12.79
C VAL A 6 -1.49 -5.52 12.02
N LEU A 7 -0.27 -4.98 12.08
CA LEU A 7 0.89 -5.55 11.39
C LEU A 7 1.29 -6.91 11.96
N ALA A 8 1.15 -7.11 13.28
CA ALA A 8 1.39 -8.41 13.89
C ALA A 8 0.43 -9.49 13.37
N ALA A 9 -0.83 -9.11 13.11
CA ALA A 9 -1.85 -10.03 12.61
C ALA A 9 -1.72 -10.31 11.11
N LYS A 10 -1.53 -9.26 10.28
CA LYS A 10 -1.49 -9.41 8.82
C LYS A 10 -0.10 -9.66 8.26
N GLY A 11 0.94 -9.33 9.00
CA GLY A 11 2.32 -9.35 8.54
C GLY A 11 2.81 -7.98 8.08
N SER A 12 4.12 -7.83 7.99
CA SER A 12 4.80 -6.57 7.68
C SER A 12 5.37 -6.53 6.25
N ARG A 13 4.87 -7.39 5.37
CA ARG A 13 5.33 -7.44 3.98
C ARG A 13 5.02 -6.13 3.26
N VAL A 14 6.04 -5.58 2.61
CA VAL A 14 5.91 -4.40 1.77
C VAL A 14 6.49 -4.70 0.39
N VAL A 15 5.73 -4.36 -0.65
CA VAL A 15 6.19 -4.50 -2.02
C VAL A 15 6.69 -3.15 -2.50
N THR A 16 7.91 -3.12 -3.00
CA THR A 16 8.56 -1.90 -3.49
C THR A 16 8.93 -2.02 -4.96
N VAL A 17 9.01 -0.89 -5.65
CA VAL A 17 9.53 -0.79 -7.01
C VAL A 17 10.51 0.38 -7.08
N SER A 18 11.46 0.32 -7.99
CA SER A 18 12.40 1.42 -8.22
C SER A 18 11.69 2.61 -8.87
N ALA A 19 12.10 3.82 -8.51
CA ALA A 19 11.60 5.06 -9.11
C ALA A 19 11.77 5.08 -10.64
N LYS A 20 12.79 4.43 -11.16
CA LYS A 20 13.08 4.34 -12.59
C LYS A 20 12.36 3.21 -13.30
N SER A 21 11.67 2.34 -12.57
CA SER A 21 10.84 1.28 -13.16
C SER A 21 9.74 1.91 -14.03
N SER A 22 9.33 1.19 -15.07
CA SER A 22 8.19 1.62 -15.86
C SER A 22 6.88 1.45 -15.08
N VAL A 23 5.89 2.25 -15.42
CA VAL A 23 4.53 2.07 -14.90
C VAL A 23 4.01 0.67 -15.24
N ALA A 24 4.32 0.16 -16.43
CA ALA A 24 3.94 -1.19 -16.83
C ALA A 24 4.52 -2.25 -15.89
N ASP A 25 5.79 -2.13 -15.52
CA ASP A 25 6.44 -3.07 -14.58
C ASP A 25 5.85 -2.95 -13.17
N ALA A 26 5.54 -1.75 -12.72
CA ALA A 26 4.88 -1.54 -11.44
C ALA A 26 3.51 -2.23 -11.40
N ILE A 27 2.72 -2.10 -12.47
CA ILE A 27 1.42 -2.76 -12.60
C ILE A 27 1.58 -4.28 -12.56
N ARG A 28 2.56 -4.82 -13.29
CA ARG A 28 2.84 -6.26 -13.29
C ARG A 28 3.20 -6.76 -11.89
N THR A 29 4.01 -6.00 -11.17
CA THR A 29 4.38 -6.29 -9.79
C THR A 29 3.16 -6.30 -8.88
N MET A 30 2.29 -5.29 -8.98
CA MET A 30 1.04 -5.23 -8.21
C MET A 30 0.16 -6.45 -8.47
N CYS A 31 0.03 -6.86 -9.71
CA CYS A 31 -0.77 -8.03 -10.09
C CYS A 31 -0.13 -9.33 -9.58
N ALA A 32 1.18 -9.51 -9.77
CA ALA A 32 1.89 -10.71 -9.36
C ALA A 32 1.88 -10.89 -7.84
N GLU A 33 2.07 -9.79 -7.11
CA GLU A 33 2.12 -9.79 -5.64
C GLU A 33 0.74 -9.63 -5.00
N LYS A 34 -0.30 -9.41 -5.78
CA LYS A 34 -1.69 -9.24 -5.34
C LYS A 34 -1.85 -8.10 -4.33
N VAL A 35 -1.27 -6.96 -4.62
CA VAL A 35 -1.34 -5.75 -3.81
C VAL A 35 -1.93 -4.59 -4.60
N GLY A 36 -2.60 -3.68 -3.91
CA GLY A 36 -3.19 -2.48 -4.52
C GLY A 36 -2.28 -1.26 -4.52
N ALA A 37 -1.07 -1.40 -3.98
CA ALA A 37 -0.11 -0.31 -3.90
C ALA A 37 1.31 -0.86 -3.81
N VAL A 38 2.27 -0.12 -4.39
CA VAL A 38 3.70 -0.37 -4.23
C VAL A 38 4.36 0.89 -3.71
N LEU A 39 5.37 0.74 -2.87
CA LEU A 39 6.15 1.87 -2.37
C LEU A 39 7.39 2.06 -3.22
N VAL A 40 7.80 3.31 -3.34
CA VAL A 40 8.99 3.70 -4.08
C VAL A 40 10.00 4.25 -3.07
N PRO A 41 11.05 3.48 -2.72
CA PRO A 41 12.04 3.92 -1.76
C PRO A 41 13.13 4.78 -2.40
N ASP A 42 13.78 5.61 -1.57
CA ASP A 42 15.03 6.28 -1.92
C ASP A 42 16.24 5.33 -1.70
N ALA A 43 17.45 5.87 -1.84
CA ALA A 43 18.68 5.12 -1.66
C ALA A 43 18.85 4.55 -0.23
N GLU A 44 18.28 5.20 0.77
CA GLU A 44 18.32 4.78 2.17
C GLU A 44 17.16 3.85 2.57
N GLY A 45 16.26 3.55 1.63
CA GLY A 45 15.10 2.70 1.89
C GLY A 45 13.89 3.42 2.46
N CYS A 46 13.94 4.75 2.58
CA CYS A 46 12.79 5.56 2.97
C CYS A 46 11.83 5.73 1.80
N PRO A 47 10.51 5.57 1.99
CA PRO A 47 9.57 5.77 0.88
C PRO A 47 9.50 7.25 0.49
N VAL A 48 9.72 7.54 -0.77
CA VAL A 48 9.59 8.87 -1.36
C VAL A 48 8.33 9.00 -2.21
N GLY A 49 7.68 7.89 -2.51
CA GLY A 49 6.45 7.86 -3.27
C GLY A 49 5.68 6.58 -3.04
N ILE A 50 4.41 6.63 -3.42
CA ILE A 50 3.52 5.48 -3.45
C ILE A 50 2.81 5.46 -4.80
N PHE A 51 2.69 4.30 -5.39
CA PHE A 51 1.98 4.10 -6.65
C PHE A 51 0.86 3.08 -6.44
N THR A 52 -0.37 3.48 -6.73
CA THR A 52 -1.58 2.74 -6.38
C THR A 52 -2.44 2.45 -7.61
N GLU A 53 -3.43 1.57 -7.45
CA GLU A 53 -4.47 1.31 -8.47
C GLU A 53 -5.16 2.61 -8.89
N ARG A 54 -5.39 3.52 -7.95
CA ARG A 54 -6.01 4.82 -8.25
C ARG A 54 -5.12 5.66 -9.16
N ASP A 55 -3.80 5.63 -8.95
CA ASP A 55 -2.86 6.32 -9.83
C ASP A 55 -2.91 5.77 -11.25
N VAL A 56 -3.08 4.44 -11.40
CA VAL A 56 -3.26 3.81 -12.72
C VAL A 56 -4.51 4.34 -13.41
N VAL A 57 -5.62 4.39 -12.69
CA VAL A 57 -6.88 4.92 -13.25
C VAL A 57 -6.71 6.36 -13.68
N ARG A 58 -6.06 7.19 -12.86
CA ARG A 58 -5.82 8.62 -13.18
C ARG A 58 -4.97 8.80 -14.42
N LEU A 59 -3.86 8.08 -14.53
CA LEU A 59 -2.98 8.23 -15.69
C LEU A 59 -3.66 7.79 -17.01
N LEU A 60 -4.48 6.75 -16.94
CA LEU A 60 -5.27 6.32 -18.10
C LEU A 60 -6.34 7.36 -18.47
N ALA A 61 -7.00 7.95 -17.47
CA ALA A 61 -7.96 9.03 -17.67
C ALA A 61 -7.30 10.27 -18.31
N ASP A 62 -6.04 10.53 -17.97
CA ASP A 62 -5.24 11.63 -18.54
C ASP A 62 -4.77 11.35 -19.98
N GLY A 63 -5.06 10.17 -20.51
CA GLY A 63 -4.73 9.83 -21.90
C GLY A 63 -3.42 9.08 -22.08
N GLU A 64 -2.72 8.74 -21.00
CA GLU A 64 -1.48 7.99 -21.10
C GLU A 64 -1.71 6.58 -21.66
N ARG A 65 -0.87 6.16 -22.60
CA ARG A 65 -1.00 4.85 -23.28
C ARG A 65 0.29 4.05 -23.29
N ASP A 66 1.44 4.70 -23.38
CA ASP A 66 2.74 4.03 -23.44
C ASP A 66 3.32 3.80 -22.03
N LEU A 67 2.74 2.84 -21.33
CA LEU A 67 3.09 2.55 -19.93
C LEU A 67 4.48 1.93 -19.78
N GLU A 68 5.05 1.38 -20.84
CA GLU A 68 6.41 0.82 -20.84
C GLU A 68 7.49 1.91 -20.81
N ARG A 69 7.19 3.10 -21.30
CA ARG A 69 8.14 4.23 -21.35
C ARG A 69 7.94 5.25 -20.24
N LEU A 70 6.83 5.14 -19.52
CA LEU A 70 6.49 6.08 -18.46
C LEU A 70 7.11 5.58 -17.14
N ALA A 71 8.00 6.38 -16.53
CA ALA A 71 8.61 6.02 -15.25
C ALA A 71 7.63 6.20 -14.09
N VAL A 72 7.66 5.29 -13.12
CA VAL A 72 6.82 5.35 -11.92
C VAL A 72 6.98 6.68 -11.20
N GLU A 73 8.20 7.19 -11.08
CA GLU A 73 8.45 8.46 -10.38
C GLU A 73 7.73 9.66 -11.00
N SER A 74 7.38 9.59 -12.29
CA SER A 74 6.65 10.66 -12.97
C SER A 74 5.15 10.68 -12.63
N ARG A 75 4.62 9.58 -12.07
CA ARG A 75 3.19 9.41 -11.81
C ARG A 75 2.84 8.99 -10.40
N MET A 76 3.82 8.62 -9.59
CA MET A 76 3.58 8.26 -8.19
C MET A 76 3.08 9.45 -7.38
N THR A 77 2.40 9.16 -6.28
CA THR A 77 2.01 10.16 -5.30
C THR A 77 3.18 10.39 -4.35
N CYS A 78 3.66 11.63 -4.23
CA CYS A 78 4.80 12.01 -3.40
C CYS A 78 4.41 12.55 -2.02
N SER A 79 3.19 13.05 -1.86
CA SER A 79 2.67 13.54 -0.59
C SER A 79 2.22 12.36 0.28
N ILE A 80 3.18 11.64 0.86
CA ILE A 80 2.92 10.44 1.65
C ILE A 80 2.62 10.82 3.09
N VAL A 81 1.51 10.28 3.61
CA VAL A 81 1.22 10.31 5.05
C VAL A 81 1.81 9.05 5.65
N ILE A 82 2.51 9.20 6.76
CA ILE A 82 3.23 8.13 7.44
C ILE A 82 2.58 7.81 8.76
N GLY A 83 2.40 6.52 9.05
CA GLY A 83 1.96 6.02 10.35
C GLY A 83 3.13 5.58 11.22
N ARG A 84 2.83 5.41 12.50
CA ARG A 84 3.75 4.89 13.51
C ARG A 84 3.15 3.64 14.14
N LEU A 85 3.97 2.75 14.66
CA LEU A 85 3.49 1.53 15.33
C LEU A 85 2.57 1.84 16.50
N ALA A 86 2.83 2.92 17.24
CA ALA A 86 2.03 3.33 18.40
C ALA A 86 0.74 4.09 18.03
N MET A 87 0.56 4.46 16.76
CA MET A 87 -0.65 5.14 16.29
C MET A 87 -1.87 4.23 16.45
N SER A 88 -3.00 4.80 16.93
CA SER A 88 -4.23 4.03 17.02
C SER A 88 -4.85 3.79 15.65
N VAL A 89 -5.59 2.68 15.53
CA VAL A 89 -6.36 2.36 14.31
C VAL A 89 -7.36 3.47 13.99
N ASP A 90 -8.02 4.03 15.01
CA ASP A 90 -8.99 5.12 14.82
C ASP A 90 -8.34 6.38 14.25
N GLU A 91 -7.16 6.72 14.74
CA GLU A 91 -6.38 7.85 14.22
C GLU A 91 -5.97 7.63 12.77
N ALA A 92 -5.50 6.42 12.44
CA ALA A 92 -5.14 6.05 11.07
C ALA A 92 -6.34 6.14 10.12
N LEU A 93 -7.49 5.61 10.52
CA LEU A 93 -8.73 5.69 9.74
C LEU A 93 -9.19 7.13 9.55
N GLY A 94 -9.05 7.97 10.58
CA GLY A 94 -9.34 9.40 10.50
C GLY A 94 -8.49 10.09 9.45
N LEU A 95 -7.19 9.83 9.42
CA LEU A 95 -6.27 10.38 8.43
C LEU A 95 -6.63 9.93 7.01
N MET A 96 -6.93 8.65 6.84
CA MET A 96 -7.32 8.08 5.54
C MET A 96 -8.60 8.72 5.01
N THR A 97 -9.58 8.93 5.87
CA THR A 97 -10.84 9.57 5.53
C THR A 97 -10.65 11.05 5.19
N GLU A 98 -9.93 11.78 6.02
CA GLU A 98 -9.69 13.21 5.85
C GLU A 98 -8.91 13.50 4.57
N ARG A 99 -7.86 12.73 4.31
CA ARG A 99 -6.95 12.96 3.19
C ARG A 99 -7.20 12.07 1.98
N ARG A 100 -8.22 11.22 2.03
CA ARG A 100 -8.71 10.38 0.92
C ARG A 100 -7.65 9.45 0.33
N PHE A 101 -6.94 8.73 1.19
CA PHE A 101 -6.04 7.66 0.78
C PHE A 101 -6.39 6.36 1.52
N ARG A 102 -5.91 5.23 1.02
CA ARG A 102 -6.23 3.90 1.55
C ARG A 102 -5.04 3.11 2.04
N HIS A 103 -3.83 3.59 1.81
CA HIS A 103 -2.60 2.87 2.14
C HIS A 103 -1.71 3.78 2.98
N LEU A 104 -1.38 3.32 4.18
CA LEU A 104 -0.58 4.07 5.14
C LEU A 104 0.73 3.32 5.39
N PRO A 105 1.87 3.80 4.85
CA PRO A 105 3.17 3.26 5.21
C PRO A 105 3.46 3.53 6.68
N VAL A 106 4.00 2.53 7.37
CA VAL A 106 4.37 2.63 8.79
C VAL A 106 5.88 2.65 8.90
N ILE A 107 6.41 3.70 9.53
CA ILE A 107 7.85 3.91 9.70
C ILE A 107 8.16 4.01 11.18
N GLU A 108 9.18 3.26 11.63
CA GLU A 108 9.76 3.35 12.97
C GLU A 108 11.26 3.49 12.86
N ASP A 109 11.83 4.40 13.65
CA ASP A 109 13.28 4.65 13.69
C ASP A 109 13.89 4.85 12.29
N GLY A 110 13.20 5.57 11.42
CA GLY A 110 13.63 5.84 10.05
C GLY A 110 13.51 4.67 9.10
N LYS A 111 12.92 3.54 9.53
CA LYS A 111 12.77 2.34 8.70
C LYS A 111 11.32 2.03 8.39
N LEU A 112 11.06 1.62 7.16
CA LEU A 112 9.76 1.13 6.75
C LEU A 112 9.53 -0.26 7.38
N VAL A 113 8.50 -0.36 8.25
CA VAL A 113 8.19 -1.59 8.98
C VAL A 113 6.92 -2.28 8.49
N GLY A 114 6.15 -1.63 7.64
CA GLY A 114 4.95 -2.23 7.07
C GLY A 114 4.09 -1.22 6.35
N ILE A 115 2.97 -1.69 5.85
CA ILE A 115 1.93 -0.87 5.24
C ILE A 115 0.58 -1.35 5.75
N VAL A 116 -0.27 -0.41 6.14
CA VAL A 116 -1.63 -0.71 6.59
C VAL A 116 -2.61 -0.10 5.60
N CYS A 117 -3.49 -0.91 5.04
CA CYS A 117 -4.55 -0.39 4.18
C CYS A 117 -5.84 -0.16 5.00
N ALA A 118 -6.76 0.63 4.45
CA ALA A 118 -8.02 0.94 5.12
C ALA A 118 -8.79 -0.32 5.50
N ARG A 119 -8.78 -1.33 4.65
CA ARG A 119 -9.42 -2.62 4.89
C ARG A 119 -8.86 -3.33 6.12
N ASP A 120 -7.54 -3.35 6.27
CA ASP A 120 -6.86 -3.95 7.44
C ASP A 120 -7.21 -3.20 8.72
N ALA A 121 -7.28 -1.87 8.62
CA ALA A 121 -7.53 -0.99 9.77
C ALA A 121 -8.99 -1.02 10.23
N LEU A 122 -9.93 -1.33 9.33
CA LEU A 122 -11.36 -1.38 9.67
C LEU A 122 -11.70 -2.56 10.58
N ASP A 123 -11.23 -3.76 10.24
CA ASP A 123 -11.51 -4.95 11.03
C ASP A 123 -10.52 -6.08 10.73
N PRO A 124 -9.38 -6.13 11.42
CA PRO A 124 -8.41 -7.21 11.24
C PRO A 124 -8.97 -8.61 11.56
N GLU A 125 -9.84 -8.71 12.58
CA GLU A 125 -10.44 -9.97 12.98
C GLU A 125 -11.44 -10.48 11.94
N LEU A 126 -12.22 -9.59 11.37
CA LEU A 126 -13.16 -9.92 10.30
C LEU A 126 -12.41 -10.37 9.04
N GLU A 127 -11.29 -9.75 8.71
CA GLU A 127 -10.47 -10.16 7.58
C GLU A 127 -9.93 -11.58 7.77
N ASP A 128 -9.45 -11.90 8.96
CA ASP A 128 -9.01 -13.25 9.31
C ASP A 128 -10.16 -14.26 9.19
N PHE A 129 -11.33 -13.92 9.68
CA PHE A 129 -12.53 -14.75 9.57
C PHE A 129 -12.90 -15.01 8.10
N ILE A 130 -12.92 -13.97 7.27
CA ILE A 130 -13.22 -14.08 5.85
C ILE A 130 -12.19 -14.96 5.14
N CYS A 131 -10.92 -14.82 5.47
CA CYS A 131 -9.85 -15.65 4.92
C CYS A 131 -10.02 -17.12 5.29
N GLU A 132 -10.37 -17.42 6.53
CA GLU A 132 -10.66 -18.79 6.97
C GLU A 132 -11.86 -19.39 6.25
N GLU A 133 -12.95 -18.63 6.12
CA GLU A 133 -14.14 -19.10 5.41
C GLU A 133 -13.82 -19.40 3.93
N ARG A 134 -13.08 -18.54 3.26
CA ARG A 134 -12.64 -18.77 1.87
C ARG A 134 -11.77 -20.02 1.75
N ARG A 135 -10.87 -20.26 2.70
CA ARG A 135 -10.04 -21.47 2.72
C ARG A 135 -10.90 -22.72 2.88
N ARG A 136 -11.89 -22.67 3.77
CA ARG A 136 -12.84 -23.79 3.98
C ARG A 136 -13.64 -24.11 2.70
N GLU A 137 -14.10 -23.07 2.00
CA GLU A 137 -14.82 -23.23 0.75
C GLU A 137 -13.95 -23.85 -0.36
N GLN A 138 -12.67 -23.52 -0.44
CA GLN A 138 -11.73 -24.08 -1.42
C GLN A 138 -11.45 -25.56 -1.22
N PHE A 139 -11.65 -26.10 -0.02
CA PHE A 139 -11.37 -27.49 0.32
C PHE A 139 -12.62 -28.35 0.52
N ARG A 140 -13.79 -27.86 0.12
CA ARG A 140 -15.04 -28.62 0.12
C ARG A 140 -15.25 -29.46 -1.14
#